data_595ca6b2f3022c1d066fde9d49d5d763
#
_entry.id   595ca6b2f3022c1d066fde9d49d5d763
#
_cell.length_a   1.000
_cell.length_b   1.000
_cell.length_c   1.000
_cell.angle_alpha   90.00
_cell.angle_beta   90.00
_cell.angle_gamma   90.00
#
_symmetry.space_group_name_H-M   'P 1'
#
loop_
_entity.id
_entity.type
_entity.pdbx_description
1 polymer ?
#
loop_
_entity_poly.entity_id
_entity_poly.type
_entity_poly.pdbx_seq_one_letter_code
_entity_poly.pdbx_strand_id
1 'polypeptide(L)'
;MKLFRTSRSAGCLAVRHLLLWAWPALATGQAVPHRAGKISTEQVVLAYEVFGTRRDVLPLLVVNGGPGLSHAYLLPTDVWQQLARKRQVIFYDQRGTGASKPVQAGAPQTLAAQVADLEAVRKGLNLPQILLLGDSYGGLLSIAYASAYPEHVAKLILSDAAGSNLNTLVHLFEEVFPETMAAEKQQKQPPAGGQAEAEASMRTHFGLLFYSAAQRDGYFKKLGPIHNVGLEPAVGEAVGTDASKADFTPKLAGFTFPTLVLTGRYDMNVAPLTAWRLQQAIPGARIVFFEQSGHFPWFEEPVKYRTVVEQFLDGPR
;
A
#
# COMPACT_ATOMS: atom_id res chain seq x y z
N MET A 1 -93.99 20.42 -2.27
CA MET A 1 -94.28 21.79 -1.94
C MET A 1 -92.92 22.55 -1.76
N LYS A 2 -92.63 23.45 -2.70
CA LYS A 2 -91.73 24.64 -2.58
C LYS A 2 -90.36 24.46 -1.85
N LEU A 3 -89.23 24.98 -2.28
CA LEU A 3 -88.86 26.11 -3.17
C LEU A 3 -87.37 26.05 -3.52
N PHE A 4 -87.04 26.51 -4.70
CA PHE A 4 -85.70 26.89 -5.22
C PHE A 4 -84.88 27.80 -4.28
N ARG A 5 -83.54 27.63 -4.29
CA ARG A 5 -82.61 28.76 -4.40
C ARG A 5 -81.24 28.34 -4.92
N THR A 6 -80.89 29.00 -5.98
CA THR A 6 -79.58 29.07 -6.62
C THR A 6 -78.60 29.88 -5.82
N SER A 7 -77.35 29.45 -5.75
CA SER A 7 -76.26 30.43 -5.54
C SER A 7 -74.92 29.95 -6.19
N ARG A 8 -74.34 30.89 -6.75
CA ARG A 8 -73.29 31.00 -7.74
C ARG A 8 -71.97 30.31 -7.37
N SER A 9 -71.31 29.79 -8.37
CA SER A 9 -69.91 29.39 -8.48
C SER A 9 -68.95 30.53 -8.17
N ALA A 10 -67.99 30.32 -7.28
CA ALA A 10 -66.75 31.06 -7.24
C ALA A 10 -65.61 30.09 -7.52
N GLY A 11 -64.97 30.29 -8.69
CA GLY A 11 -63.83 29.52 -9.12
C GLY A 11 -62.60 29.89 -8.27
N CYS A 12 -62.05 28.90 -7.64
CA CYS A 12 -60.75 29.03 -6.97
C CYS A 12 -59.66 28.47 -7.88
N LEU A 13 -58.87 29.36 -8.48
CA LEU A 13 -57.66 28.96 -9.21
C LEU A 13 -56.65 28.43 -8.19
N ALA A 14 -56.46 27.11 -8.22
CA ALA A 14 -55.36 26.46 -7.49
C ALA A 14 -54.06 26.62 -8.33
N VAL A 15 -53.22 27.57 -7.89
CA VAL A 15 -51.85 27.69 -8.39
C VAL A 15 -51.08 26.49 -7.85
N ARG A 16 -50.82 25.50 -8.69
CA ARG A 16 -49.90 24.39 -8.40
C ARG A 16 -48.46 24.91 -8.46
N HIS A 17 -47.85 25.16 -7.30
CA HIS A 17 -46.41 25.35 -7.20
C HIS A 17 -45.73 24.01 -7.49
N LEU A 18 -45.16 23.87 -8.68
CA LEU A 18 -44.19 22.83 -8.99
C LEU A 18 -42.89 23.15 -8.21
N LEU A 19 -42.73 22.53 -7.04
CA LEU A 19 -41.44 22.45 -6.38
C LEU A 19 -40.53 21.56 -7.23
N LEU A 20 -39.70 22.16 -8.08
CA LEU A 20 -38.57 21.52 -8.71
C LEU A 20 -37.55 21.15 -7.61
N TRP A 21 -37.55 19.94 -7.19
CA TRP A 21 -36.47 19.36 -6.41
C TRP A 21 -35.25 19.29 -7.33
N ALA A 22 -34.36 20.28 -7.20
CA ALA A 22 -33.02 20.19 -7.75
C ALA A 22 -32.29 19.08 -6.98
N TRP A 23 -32.22 17.89 -7.58
CA TRP A 23 -31.26 16.89 -7.13
C TRP A 23 -29.87 17.51 -7.25
N PRO A 24 -29.05 17.48 -6.15
CA PRO A 24 -27.66 17.88 -6.31
C PRO A 24 -27.07 16.94 -7.37
N ALA A 25 -26.57 17.53 -8.46
CA ALA A 25 -25.80 16.79 -9.44
C ALA A 25 -24.72 16.01 -8.70
N LEU A 26 -24.77 14.68 -8.81
CA LEU A 26 -23.68 13.83 -8.37
C LEU A 26 -22.41 14.40 -9.01
N ALA A 27 -21.55 14.98 -8.19
CA ALA A 27 -20.27 15.47 -8.64
C ALA A 27 -19.55 14.27 -9.27
N THR A 28 -19.53 14.22 -10.58
CA THR A 28 -18.69 13.30 -11.35
C THR A 28 -17.27 13.61 -10.91
N GLY A 29 -16.74 12.77 -10.02
CA GLY A 29 -15.41 12.97 -9.46
C GLY A 29 -14.42 13.04 -10.61
N GLN A 30 -13.79 14.21 -10.80
CA GLN A 30 -12.74 14.37 -11.78
C GLN A 30 -11.69 13.26 -11.57
N ALA A 31 -11.32 12.59 -12.66
CA ALA A 31 -10.26 11.59 -12.62
C ALA A 31 -9.00 12.23 -12.03
N VAL A 32 -8.37 11.51 -11.10
CA VAL A 32 -7.11 11.98 -10.49
C VAL A 32 -6.04 11.94 -11.57
N PRO A 33 -5.31 13.05 -11.81
CA PRO A 33 -4.21 13.05 -12.77
C PRO A 33 -3.21 11.94 -12.46
N HIS A 34 -2.75 11.25 -13.51
CA HIS A 34 -1.79 10.16 -13.42
C HIS A 34 -0.68 10.38 -14.44
N ARG A 35 0.57 10.16 -14.04
CA ARG A 35 1.73 10.16 -14.91
C ARG A 35 2.72 9.10 -14.49
N ALA A 36 3.40 8.52 -15.46
CA ALA A 36 4.51 7.60 -15.26
C ALA A 36 5.80 8.21 -15.80
N GLY A 37 6.93 7.74 -15.30
CA GLY A 37 8.24 8.20 -15.74
C GLY A 37 9.37 7.24 -15.32
N LYS A 38 10.60 7.64 -15.64
CA LYS A 38 11.79 6.87 -15.31
C LYS A 38 12.87 7.78 -14.75
N ILE A 39 13.65 7.24 -13.80
CA ILE A 39 14.84 7.87 -13.24
C ILE A 39 16.01 6.94 -13.52
N SER A 40 17.01 7.45 -14.24
CA SER A 40 18.21 6.70 -14.54
C SER A 40 19.26 6.93 -13.46
N THR A 41 19.84 5.85 -12.97
CA THR A 41 21.04 5.83 -12.14
C THR A 41 22.16 5.14 -12.92
N GLU A 42 23.35 5.05 -12.35
CA GLU A 42 24.45 4.28 -12.95
C GLU A 42 24.16 2.77 -13.02
N GLN A 43 23.30 2.24 -12.13
CA GLN A 43 23.07 0.81 -11.98
C GLN A 43 21.69 0.35 -12.47
N VAL A 44 20.68 1.22 -12.42
CA VAL A 44 19.29 0.83 -12.70
C VAL A 44 18.52 2.00 -13.31
N VAL A 45 17.55 1.68 -14.16
CA VAL A 45 16.51 2.61 -14.59
C VAL A 45 15.26 2.30 -13.77
N LEU A 46 14.91 3.20 -12.84
CA LEU A 46 13.78 3.06 -11.93
C LEU A 46 12.52 3.63 -12.59
N ALA A 47 11.50 2.81 -12.72
CA ALA A 47 10.18 3.22 -13.16
C ALA A 47 9.36 3.72 -11.98
N TYR A 48 8.60 4.80 -12.17
CA TYR A 48 7.73 5.36 -11.15
C TYR A 48 6.39 5.78 -11.73
N GLU A 49 5.39 5.84 -10.86
CA GLU A 49 4.06 6.37 -11.13
C GLU A 49 3.67 7.43 -10.10
N VAL A 50 2.98 8.48 -10.55
CA VAL A 50 2.51 9.56 -9.69
C VAL A 50 1.02 9.79 -9.94
N PHE A 51 0.24 9.66 -8.89
CA PHE A 51 -1.17 10.04 -8.84
C PHE A 51 -1.31 11.41 -8.16
N GLY A 52 -2.17 12.27 -8.70
CA GLY A 52 -2.42 13.61 -8.18
C GLY A 52 -1.47 14.68 -8.74
N THR A 53 -1.83 15.94 -8.46
CA THR A 53 -1.05 17.11 -8.85
C THR A 53 -0.12 17.55 -7.74
N ARG A 54 0.99 18.22 -8.11
CA ARG A 54 1.86 18.86 -7.13
C ARG A 54 1.11 19.98 -6.40
N ARG A 55 1.22 20.02 -5.10
CA ARG A 55 0.60 21.01 -4.21
C ARG A 55 1.63 21.48 -3.17
N ASP A 56 1.28 22.47 -2.38
CA ASP A 56 2.10 22.98 -1.27
C ASP A 56 2.08 22.06 -0.04
N VAL A 57 1.81 20.79 -0.24
CA VAL A 57 1.87 19.74 0.78
C VAL A 57 2.84 18.66 0.34
N LEU A 58 3.46 18.00 1.32
CA LEU A 58 4.44 16.95 1.02
C LEU A 58 3.78 15.76 0.31
N PRO A 59 4.47 15.18 -0.68
CA PRO A 59 4.02 13.97 -1.36
C PRO A 59 4.14 12.75 -0.44
N LEU A 60 3.27 11.77 -0.67
CA LEU A 60 3.37 10.44 -0.08
C LEU A 60 4.11 9.53 -1.06
N LEU A 61 5.27 9.01 -0.64
CA LEU A 61 6.01 7.99 -1.37
C LEU A 61 5.70 6.64 -0.73
N VAL A 62 5.17 5.72 -1.53
CA VAL A 62 4.76 4.37 -1.12
C VAL A 62 5.78 3.36 -1.61
N VAL A 63 6.34 2.61 -0.68
CA VAL A 63 7.33 1.55 -0.92
C VAL A 63 6.63 0.22 -0.76
N ASN A 64 6.53 -0.52 -1.86
CA ASN A 64 5.87 -1.81 -1.91
C ASN A 64 6.66 -2.91 -1.19
N GLY A 65 5.96 -3.97 -0.83
CA GLY A 65 6.52 -5.19 -0.25
C GLY A 65 7.15 -6.13 -1.28
N GLY A 66 7.24 -7.37 -0.91
CA GLY A 66 7.96 -8.44 -1.58
C GLY A 66 8.94 -9.05 -0.59
N PRO A 67 10.28 -8.99 -0.81
CA PRO A 67 10.99 -8.43 -1.98
C PRO A 67 10.73 -9.20 -3.29
N GLY A 68 11.02 -8.56 -4.42
CA GLY A 68 10.85 -9.19 -5.74
C GLY A 68 9.48 -8.96 -6.38
N LEU A 69 8.63 -8.07 -5.85
CA LEU A 69 7.35 -7.67 -6.43
C LEU A 69 7.41 -6.24 -6.99
N SER A 70 6.62 -5.96 -8.01
CA SER A 70 6.33 -4.60 -8.43
C SER A 70 5.29 -3.94 -7.50
N HIS A 71 5.14 -2.62 -7.58
CA HIS A 71 4.10 -1.92 -6.81
C HIS A 71 2.67 -2.23 -7.26
N ALA A 72 2.49 -2.91 -8.39
CA ALA A 72 1.17 -3.14 -9.01
C ALA A 72 0.19 -3.90 -8.10
N TYR A 73 0.68 -4.75 -7.20
CA TYR A 73 -0.19 -5.45 -6.26
C TYR A 73 -0.91 -4.52 -5.27
N LEU A 74 -0.41 -3.30 -5.04
CA LEU A 74 -1.04 -2.28 -4.20
C LEU A 74 -2.21 -1.56 -4.91
N LEU A 75 -2.26 -1.59 -6.24
CA LEU A 75 -3.20 -0.79 -7.02
C LEU A 75 -4.66 -1.30 -7.08
N PRO A 76 -5.02 -2.55 -6.74
CA PRO A 76 -6.41 -3.03 -6.77
C PRO A 76 -7.37 -2.37 -5.77
N THR A 77 -7.13 -1.14 -5.35
CA THR A 77 -7.96 -0.33 -4.46
C THR A 77 -8.05 1.11 -4.97
N ASP A 78 -9.02 1.87 -4.48
CA ASP A 78 -9.15 3.31 -4.76
C ASP A 78 -8.53 4.21 -3.67
N VAL A 79 -7.99 3.62 -2.62
CA VAL A 79 -7.38 4.35 -1.49
C VAL A 79 -6.34 5.35 -1.97
N TRP A 80 -5.49 4.94 -2.88
CA TRP A 80 -4.39 5.78 -3.38
C TRP A 80 -4.90 6.95 -4.20
N GLN A 81 -5.89 6.74 -5.06
CA GLN A 81 -6.54 7.79 -5.83
C GLN A 81 -7.28 8.78 -4.93
N GLN A 82 -7.92 8.30 -3.85
CA GLN A 82 -8.57 9.18 -2.88
C GLN A 82 -7.53 10.04 -2.12
N LEU A 83 -6.43 9.45 -1.66
CA LEU A 83 -5.31 10.19 -1.04
C LEU A 83 -4.70 11.19 -2.04
N ALA A 84 -4.62 10.82 -3.32
CA ALA A 84 -4.06 11.65 -4.38
C ALA A 84 -4.89 12.90 -4.72
N ARG A 85 -6.11 13.02 -4.22
CA ARG A 85 -6.90 14.26 -4.31
C ARG A 85 -6.32 15.41 -3.50
N LYS A 86 -5.57 15.12 -2.45
CA LYS A 86 -4.98 16.11 -1.54
C LYS A 86 -3.48 16.33 -1.76
N ARG A 87 -2.73 15.32 -2.17
CA ARG A 87 -1.28 15.32 -2.34
C ARG A 87 -0.85 14.40 -3.47
N GLN A 88 0.38 14.48 -3.92
CA GLN A 88 0.90 13.44 -4.81
C GLN A 88 1.08 12.13 -4.03
N VAL A 89 0.65 11.01 -4.63
CA VAL A 89 0.98 9.65 -4.18
C VAL A 89 1.88 9.05 -5.24
N ILE A 90 3.06 8.64 -4.81
CA ILE A 90 4.16 8.21 -5.68
C ILE A 90 4.46 6.74 -5.38
N PHE A 91 4.51 5.93 -6.43
CA PHE A 91 5.00 4.56 -6.41
C PHE A 91 6.24 4.45 -7.28
N TYR A 92 7.08 3.48 -7.01
CA TYR A 92 8.15 3.09 -7.92
C TYR A 92 8.35 1.58 -7.85
N ASP A 93 8.81 0.99 -8.93
CA ASP A 93 9.26 -0.40 -8.90
C ASP A 93 10.67 -0.47 -8.34
N GLN A 94 10.87 -1.34 -7.37
CA GLN A 94 12.20 -1.62 -6.83
C GLN A 94 13.10 -2.20 -7.92
N ARG A 95 14.43 -2.09 -7.74
CA ARG A 95 15.40 -2.58 -8.73
C ARG A 95 15.14 -4.04 -9.13
N GLY A 96 15.17 -4.30 -10.42
CA GLY A 96 14.98 -5.62 -10.98
C GLY A 96 13.53 -6.12 -11.03
N THR A 97 12.55 -5.33 -10.56
CA THR A 97 11.12 -5.70 -10.56
C THR A 97 10.32 -4.84 -11.54
N GLY A 98 9.16 -5.32 -11.95
CA GLY A 98 8.21 -4.59 -12.77
C GLY A 98 8.86 -3.94 -14.00
N ALA A 99 8.70 -2.62 -14.12
CA ALA A 99 9.28 -1.83 -15.20
C ALA A 99 10.67 -1.26 -14.89
N SER A 100 11.23 -1.48 -13.68
CA SER A 100 12.58 -1.12 -13.29
C SER A 100 13.59 -2.15 -13.75
N LYS A 101 14.54 -1.73 -14.57
CA LYS A 101 15.49 -2.67 -15.20
C LYS A 101 16.93 -2.31 -14.85
N PRO A 102 17.76 -3.32 -14.55
CA PRO A 102 19.21 -3.12 -14.39
C PRO A 102 19.81 -2.53 -15.67
N VAL A 103 20.75 -1.58 -15.51
CA VAL A 103 21.55 -1.05 -16.65
C VAL A 103 22.61 -2.06 -17.09
N GLN A 104 23.12 -2.83 -16.12
CA GLN A 104 24.16 -3.84 -16.34
C GLN A 104 23.77 -5.18 -15.73
N ALA A 105 24.19 -6.26 -16.37
CA ALA A 105 24.12 -7.57 -15.75
C ALA A 105 24.96 -7.61 -14.47
N GLY A 106 24.42 -8.21 -13.39
CA GLY A 106 25.11 -8.29 -12.10
C GLY A 106 25.01 -7.05 -11.22
N ALA A 107 24.12 -6.09 -11.54
CA ALA A 107 23.81 -4.98 -10.63
C ALA A 107 23.43 -5.52 -9.24
N PRO A 108 23.98 -4.97 -8.13
CA PRO A 108 23.78 -5.52 -6.79
C PRO A 108 22.30 -5.56 -6.41
N GLN A 109 21.82 -6.72 -5.95
CA GLN A 109 20.48 -6.91 -5.39
C GLN A 109 20.60 -6.93 -3.86
N THR A 110 20.86 -5.75 -3.28
CA THR A 110 21.08 -5.59 -1.84
C THR A 110 20.16 -4.54 -1.24
N LEU A 111 19.90 -4.63 0.05
CA LEU A 111 19.13 -3.62 0.79
C LEU A 111 19.76 -2.23 0.70
N ALA A 112 21.08 -2.13 0.81
CA ALA A 112 21.81 -0.86 0.68
C ALA A 112 21.61 -0.22 -0.71
N ALA A 113 21.62 -1.03 -1.77
CA ALA A 113 21.37 -0.56 -3.13
C ALA A 113 19.93 -0.08 -3.30
N GLN A 114 18.94 -0.75 -2.68
CA GLN A 114 17.54 -0.30 -2.69
C GLN A 114 17.33 1.00 -1.90
N VAL A 115 18.05 1.20 -0.80
CA VAL A 115 18.05 2.48 -0.05
C VAL A 115 18.59 3.62 -0.94
N ALA A 116 19.66 3.37 -1.70
CA ALA A 116 20.21 4.35 -2.64
C ALA A 116 19.24 4.65 -3.79
N ASP A 117 18.48 3.65 -4.27
CA ASP A 117 17.43 3.82 -5.28
C ASP A 117 16.29 4.71 -4.78
N LEU A 118 15.82 4.47 -3.56
CA LEU A 118 14.77 5.30 -2.96
C LEU A 118 15.21 6.77 -2.85
N GLU A 119 16.48 7.01 -2.48
CA GLU A 119 17.07 8.35 -2.48
C GLU A 119 17.19 8.92 -3.91
N ALA A 120 17.51 8.11 -4.90
CA ALA A 120 17.52 8.53 -6.29
C ALA A 120 16.14 8.92 -6.79
N VAL A 121 15.09 8.18 -6.40
CA VAL A 121 13.68 8.53 -6.70
C VAL A 121 13.33 9.88 -6.08
N ARG A 122 13.64 10.09 -4.80
CA ARG A 122 13.39 11.36 -4.12
C ARG A 122 14.08 12.52 -4.84
N LYS A 123 15.38 12.38 -5.13
CA LYS A 123 16.19 13.42 -5.82
C LYS A 123 15.69 13.67 -7.24
N GLY A 124 15.45 12.61 -8.02
CA GLY A 124 15.01 12.71 -9.40
C GLY A 124 13.63 13.38 -9.55
N LEU A 125 12.80 13.33 -8.51
CA LEU A 125 11.51 14.01 -8.45
C LEU A 125 11.59 15.41 -7.79
N ASN A 126 12.78 15.87 -7.38
CA ASN A 126 13.01 17.14 -6.70
C ASN A 126 12.15 17.29 -5.44
N LEU A 127 12.17 16.28 -4.56
CA LEU A 127 11.42 16.25 -3.30
C LEU A 127 12.38 16.56 -2.13
N PRO A 128 12.29 17.72 -1.48
CA PRO A 128 13.17 18.03 -0.35
C PRO A 128 12.92 17.11 0.85
N GLN A 129 11.66 16.81 1.12
CA GLN A 129 11.21 15.85 2.12
C GLN A 129 10.02 15.05 1.56
N ILE A 130 9.77 13.89 2.16
CA ILE A 130 8.67 12.98 1.82
C ILE A 130 7.90 12.54 3.06
N LEU A 131 6.62 12.24 2.87
CA LEU A 131 5.85 11.36 3.74
C LEU A 131 6.13 9.95 3.21
N LEU A 132 6.66 9.07 4.05
CA LEU A 132 7.10 7.73 3.62
C LEU A 132 6.15 6.67 4.15
N LEU A 133 5.64 5.82 3.27
CA LEU A 133 4.84 4.65 3.64
C LEU A 133 5.52 3.40 3.13
N GLY A 134 5.83 2.47 4.02
CA GLY A 134 6.36 1.16 3.69
C GLY A 134 5.37 0.05 3.99
N ASP A 135 5.03 -0.74 2.97
CA ASP A 135 4.13 -1.89 3.06
C ASP A 135 4.95 -3.18 3.12
N SER A 136 4.69 -4.05 4.11
CA SER A 136 5.35 -5.36 4.23
C SER A 136 6.90 -5.24 4.27
N TYR A 137 7.63 -5.89 3.37
CA TYR A 137 9.08 -5.73 3.19
C TYR A 137 9.46 -4.26 2.94
N GLY A 138 8.62 -3.50 2.24
CA GLY A 138 8.80 -2.06 2.05
C GLY A 138 8.87 -1.28 3.37
N GLY A 139 8.31 -1.82 4.46
CA GLY A 139 8.46 -1.30 5.81
C GLY A 139 9.90 -1.40 6.31
N LEU A 140 10.57 -2.54 6.14
CA LEU A 140 12.00 -2.69 6.45
C LEU A 140 12.85 -1.74 5.61
N LEU A 141 12.59 -1.68 4.30
CA LEU A 141 13.30 -0.76 3.39
C LEU A 141 13.09 0.70 3.80
N SER A 142 11.88 1.07 4.23
CA SER A 142 11.57 2.42 4.73
C SER A 142 12.28 2.73 6.04
N ILE A 143 12.39 1.78 6.95
CA ILE A 143 13.19 1.89 8.20
C ILE A 143 14.67 2.06 7.87
N ALA A 144 15.22 1.27 6.94
CA ALA A 144 16.60 1.39 6.50
C ALA A 144 16.88 2.76 5.88
N TYR A 145 15.98 3.24 5.01
CA TYR A 145 16.06 4.58 4.42
C TYR A 145 15.99 5.68 5.47
N ALA A 146 15.02 5.62 6.38
CA ALA A 146 14.84 6.62 7.44
C ALA A 146 16.02 6.62 8.44
N SER A 147 16.72 5.49 8.58
CA SER A 147 17.95 5.40 9.37
C SER A 147 19.17 6.05 8.68
N ALA A 148 19.18 6.05 7.34
CA ALA A 148 20.26 6.63 6.53
C ALA A 148 20.04 8.11 6.21
N TYR A 149 18.78 8.53 6.05
CA TYR A 149 18.38 9.88 5.61
C TYR A 149 17.22 10.43 6.46
N PRO A 150 17.35 10.52 7.80
CA PRO A 150 16.27 10.95 8.67
C PRO A 150 15.75 12.36 8.36
N GLU A 151 16.61 13.26 7.85
CA GLU A 151 16.29 14.65 7.50
C GLU A 151 15.34 14.73 6.28
N HIS A 152 15.23 13.68 5.48
CA HIS A 152 14.35 13.64 4.33
C HIS A 152 12.98 13.03 4.61
N VAL A 153 12.78 12.45 5.81
CA VAL A 153 11.51 11.84 6.24
C VAL A 153 10.75 12.78 7.14
N ALA A 154 9.63 13.32 6.65
CA ALA A 154 8.77 14.19 7.46
C ALA A 154 7.82 13.40 8.37
N LYS A 155 7.33 12.25 7.91
CA LYS A 155 6.52 11.27 8.67
C LYS A 155 6.74 9.88 8.08
N LEU A 156 6.63 8.85 8.93
CA LEU A 156 6.75 7.45 8.56
C LEU A 156 5.44 6.70 8.84
N ILE A 157 4.97 5.92 7.86
CA ILE A 157 3.89 4.95 8.02
C ILE A 157 4.45 3.56 7.73
N LEU A 158 4.24 2.64 8.65
CA LEU A 158 4.64 1.24 8.56
C LEU A 158 3.36 0.40 8.50
N SER A 159 2.98 -0.08 7.31
CA SER A 159 1.77 -0.85 7.05
C SER A 159 2.13 -2.32 6.92
N ASP A 160 1.65 -3.15 7.85
CA ASP A 160 1.92 -4.59 7.89
C ASP A 160 3.41 -4.92 7.68
N ALA A 161 4.26 -4.05 8.26
CA ALA A 161 5.68 -3.96 7.97
C ALA A 161 6.47 -5.13 8.54
N ALA A 162 7.41 -5.66 7.76
CA ALA A 162 8.25 -6.82 8.13
C ALA A 162 9.20 -6.59 9.32
N GLY A 163 9.11 -5.41 9.97
CA GLY A 163 9.90 -5.11 11.15
C GLY A 163 11.23 -4.43 10.82
N SER A 164 12.08 -4.33 11.83
CA SER A 164 13.43 -3.73 11.74
C SER A 164 14.54 -4.78 11.55
N ASN A 165 14.18 -6.07 11.64
CA ASN A 165 15.07 -7.21 11.51
C ASN A 165 14.25 -8.41 11.05
N LEU A 166 14.53 -8.96 9.87
CA LEU A 166 13.79 -10.08 9.30
C LEU A 166 13.93 -11.37 10.14
N ASN A 167 15.03 -11.56 10.87
CA ASN A 167 15.21 -12.74 11.72
C ASN A 167 14.29 -12.75 12.94
N THR A 168 13.64 -11.62 13.26
CA THR A 168 12.67 -11.52 14.36
C THR A 168 11.22 -11.51 13.89
N LEU A 169 11.02 -11.62 12.57
CA LEU A 169 9.69 -11.68 11.97
C LEU A 169 8.97 -12.95 12.42
N VAL A 170 7.70 -12.79 12.79
CA VAL A 170 6.83 -13.91 13.19
C VAL A 170 5.84 -14.18 12.09
N HIS A 171 5.95 -15.33 11.46
CA HIS A 171 4.97 -15.88 10.52
C HIS A 171 4.10 -16.89 11.23
N LEU A 172 2.80 -16.87 10.99
CA LEU A 172 1.84 -17.80 11.59
C LEU A 172 1.24 -18.79 10.58
N PHE A 173 1.78 -18.86 9.38
CA PHE A 173 1.25 -19.73 8.33
C PHE A 173 1.34 -21.23 8.70
N GLU A 174 2.45 -21.67 9.30
CA GLU A 174 2.64 -23.07 9.66
C GLU A 174 1.69 -23.50 10.78
N GLU A 175 1.39 -22.58 11.71
CA GLU A 175 0.48 -22.83 12.82
C GLU A 175 -0.98 -22.80 12.40
N VAL A 176 -1.34 -21.91 11.46
CA VAL A 176 -2.74 -21.69 11.05
C VAL A 176 -3.12 -22.52 9.82
N PHE A 177 -2.18 -22.76 8.91
CA PHE A 177 -2.40 -23.47 7.64
C PHE A 177 -1.40 -24.64 7.43
N PRO A 178 -1.26 -25.57 8.39
CA PRO A 178 -0.19 -26.58 8.35
C PRO A 178 -0.24 -27.47 7.11
N GLU A 179 -1.43 -27.86 6.65
CA GLU A 179 -1.58 -28.70 5.47
C GLU A 179 -1.16 -27.98 4.18
N THR A 180 -1.54 -26.71 4.02
CA THR A 180 -1.15 -25.88 2.88
C THR A 180 0.35 -25.67 2.85
N MET A 181 0.94 -25.36 4.01
CA MET A 181 2.40 -25.18 4.11
C MET A 181 3.18 -26.46 3.86
N ALA A 182 2.66 -27.61 4.29
CA ALA A 182 3.27 -28.90 3.99
C ALA A 182 3.21 -29.23 2.50
N ALA A 183 2.09 -28.94 1.82
CA ALA A 183 1.95 -29.11 0.37
C ALA A 183 2.90 -28.20 -0.40
N GLU A 184 3.02 -26.91 -0.01
CA GLU A 184 3.98 -25.97 -0.62
C GLU A 184 5.43 -26.42 -0.42
N LYS A 185 5.80 -26.92 0.76
CA LYS A 185 7.15 -27.47 1.00
C LYS A 185 7.49 -28.67 0.11
N GLN A 186 6.49 -29.50 -0.16
CA GLN A 186 6.68 -30.65 -1.08
C GLN A 186 6.85 -30.18 -2.55
N GLN A 187 6.22 -29.07 -2.93
CA GLN A 187 6.34 -28.47 -4.27
C GLN A 187 7.62 -27.65 -4.44
N LYS A 188 8.31 -27.27 -3.34
CA LYS A 188 9.54 -26.45 -3.36
C LYS A 188 10.84 -27.15 -3.78
N GLN A 189 10.79 -28.31 -4.41
CA GLN A 189 11.83 -28.63 -5.41
C GLN A 189 11.65 -27.65 -6.57
N PRO A 190 12.74 -27.06 -7.15
CA PRO A 190 12.61 -26.02 -8.16
C PRO A 190 11.61 -26.51 -9.21
N PRO A 191 10.55 -25.73 -9.48
CA PRO A 191 9.46 -26.22 -10.28
C PRO A 191 9.98 -26.59 -11.65
N ALA A 192 9.79 -27.84 -12.04
CA ALA A 192 9.96 -28.27 -13.40
C ALA A 192 8.96 -27.57 -14.35
N GLY A 193 7.96 -26.89 -13.78
CA GLY A 193 6.80 -26.33 -14.46
C GLY A 193 6.90 -24.88 -14.92
N GLY A 194 7.99 -24.18 -14.65
CA GLY A 194 8.20 -22.81 -15.16
C GLY A 194 7.26 -21.74 -14.57
N GLN A 195 6.98 -20.70 -15.38
CA GLN A 195 6.24 -19.50 -14.98
C GLN A 195 4.82 -19.80 -14.43
N ALA A 196 4.08 -20.71 -15.05
CA ALA A 196 2.71 -21.03 -14.67
C ALA A 196 2.62 -21.64 -13.25
N GLU A 197 3.59 -22.44 -12.84
CA GLU A 197 3.64 -23.05 -11.52
C GLU A 197 4.02 -22.01 -10.46
N ALA A 198 4.97 -21.12 -10.76
CA ALA A 198 5.33 -19.99 -9.91
C ALA A 198 4.13 -19.06 -9.68
N GLU A 199 3.34 -18.79 -10.71
CA GLU A 199 2.11 -18.00 -10.62
C GLU A 199 1.04 -18.70 -9.78
N ALA A 200 0.88 -20.03 -9.91
CA ALA A 200 -0.07 -20.80 -9.10
C ALA A 200 0.31 -20.79 -7.62
N SER A 201 1.58 -20.99 -7.30
CA SER A 201 2.11 -20.90 -5.93
C SER A 201 1.93 -19.50 -5.35
N MET A 202 2.25 -18.46 -6.11
CA MET A 202 2.01 -17.07 -5.72
C MET A 202 0.54 -16.81 -5.43
N ARG A 203 -0.37 -17.29 -6.28
CA ARG A 203 -1.81 -17.12 -6.07
C ARG A 203 -2.29 -17.80 -4.79
N THR A 204 -1.77 -19.00 -4.49
CA THR A 204 -2.05 -19.71 -3.25
C THR A 204 -1.57 -18.92 -2.06
N HIS A 205 -0.30 -18.50 -2.06
CA HIS A 205 0.29 -17.71 -1.00
C HIS A 205 -0.48 -16.39 -0.75
N PHE A 206 -0.73 -15.61 -1.80
CA PHE A 206 -1.54 -14.40 -1.70
C PHE A 206 -2.96 -14.67 -1.17
N GLY A 207 -3.51 -15.84 -1.47
CA GLY A 207 -4.82 -16.26 -0.97
C GLY A 207 -4.90 -16.39 0.56
N LEU A 208 -3.77 -16.64 1.22
CA LEU A 208 -3.65 -16.76 2.68
C LEU A 208 -3.51 -15.40 3.38
N LEU A 209 -3.32 -14.31 2.63
CA LEU A 209 -3.07 -12.98 3.17
C LEU A 209 -4.34 -12.23 3.60
N PHE A 210 -5.52 -12.78 3.33
CA PHE A 210 -6.80 -12.11 3.54
C PHE A 210 -7.55 -12.64 4.76
N TYR A 211 -8.25 -11.73 5.43
CA TYR A 211 -9.17 -12.07 6.51
C TYR A 211 -10.35 -12.94 6.04
N SER A 212 -10.88 -12.68 4.83
CA SER A 212 -12.01 -13.41 4.32
C SER A 212 -11.86 -13.83 2.85
N ALA A 213 -12.52 -14.95 2.50
CA ALA A 213 -12.58 -15.44 1.12
C ALA A 213 -13.22 -14.40 0.16
N ALA A 214 -14.24 -13.69 0.59
CA ALA A 214 -14.90 -12.67 -0.22
C ALA A 214 -13.96 -11.50 -0.56
N GLN A 215 -13.16 -11.06 0.41
CA GLN A 215 -12.14 -10.02 0.20
C GLN A 215 -11.06 -10.52 -0.76
N ARG A 216 -10.54 -11.72 -0.55
CA ARG A 216 -9.59 -12.37 -1.43
C ARG A 216 -10.08 -12.42 -2.89
N ASP A 217 -11.30 -12.91 -3.10
CA ASP A 217 -11.86 -13.08 -4.44
C ASP A 217 -12.11 -11.71 -5.10
N GLY A 218 -12.54 -10.71 -4.31
CA GLY A 218 -12.67 -9.31 -4.74
C GLY A 218 -11.32 -8.71 -5.16
N TYR A 219 -10.26 -8.98 -4.42
CA TYR A 219 -8.91 -8.54 -4.75
C TYR A 219 -8.42 -9.14 -6.08
N PHE A 220 -8.49 -10.47 -6.23
CA PHE A 220 -8.05 -11.12 -7.46
C PHE A 220 -8.88 -10.72 -8.68
N LYS A 221 -10.15 -10.42 -8.49
CA LYS A 221 -10.99 -9.87 -9.58
C LYS A 221 -10.48 -8.51 -10.07
N LYS A 222 -10.02 -7.64 -9.15
CA LYS A 222 -9.48 -6.32 -9.50
C LYS A 222 -8.04 -6.39 -10.01
N LEU A 223 -7.20 -7.25 -9.43
CA LEU A 223 -5.82 -7.47 -9.87
C LEU A 223 -5.76 -8.06 -11.29
N GLY A 224 -6.72 -8.93 -11.63
CA GLY A 224 -6.69 -9.74 -12.85
C GLY A 224 -5.70 -10.91 -12.74
N PRO A 225 -4.95 -11.22 -13.81
CA PRO A 225 -3.95 -12.28 -13.78
C PRO A 225 -2.87 -12.04 -12.73
N ILE A 226 -2.46 -13.10 -12.03
CA ILE A 226 -1.50 -12.98 -10.91
C ILE A 226 -0.12 -12.45 -11.35
N HIS A 227 0.28 -12.68 -12.60
CA HIS A 227 1.54 -12.13 -13.11
C HIS A 227 1.58 -10.60 -13.11
N ASN A 228 0.43 -9.90 -12.96
CA ASN A 228 0.40 -8.45 -12.82
C ASN A 228 1.15 -7.96 -11.56
N VAL A 229 1.38 -8.82 -10.57
CA VAL A 229 2.20 -8.45 -9.40
C VAL A 229 3.69 -8.31 -9.74
N GLY A 230 4.10 -8.72 -10.94
CA GLY A 230 5.48 -8.57 -11.42
C GLY A 230 6.51 -9.31 -10.58
N LEU A 231 6.21 -10.56 -10.21
CA LEU A 231 7.08 -11.41 -9.41
C LEU A 231 8.39 -11.71 -10.11
N GLU A 232 9.51 -11.47 -9.44
CA GLU A 232 10.88 -11.79 -9.84
C GLU A 232 11.55 -12.58 -8.68
N PRO A 233 11.40 -13.91 -8.67
CA PRO A 233 11.83 -14.75 -7.55
C PRO A 233 13.32 -14.63 -7.22
N ALA A 234 14.19 -14.61 -8.25
CA ALA A 234 15.64 -14.48 -8.05
C ALA A 234 16.05 -13.15 -7.41
N VAL A 235 15.34 -12.05 -7.74
CA VAL A 235 15.52 -10.75 -7.11
C VAL A 235 15.08 -10.81 -5.65
N GLY A 236 13.90 -11.39 -5.40
CA GLY A 236 13.35 -11.57 -4.07
C GLY A 236 14.28 -12.36 -3.15
N GLU A 237 14.81 -13.48 -3.63
CA GLU A 237 15.74 -14.32 -2.89
C GLU A 237 17.06 -13.59 -2.57
N ALA A 238 17.68 -12.95 -3.56
CA ALA A 238 18.93 -12.22 -3.37
C ALA A 238 18.79 -11.07 -2.38
N VAL A 239 17.75 -10.26 -2.54
CA VAL A 239 17.45 -9.13 -1.65
C VAL A 239 17.07 -9.62 -0.25
N GLY A 240 16.23 -10.63 -0.11
CA GLY A 240 15.82 -11.20 1.17
C GLY A 240 17.01 -11.76 1.95
N THR A 241 17.89 -12.49 1.27
CA THR A 241 19.13 -13.02 1.84
C THR A 241 20.06 -11.91 2.33
N ASP A 242 20.21 -10.83 1.58
CA ASP A 242 21.03 -9.68 2.00
C ASP A 242 20.38 -8.93 3.17
N ALA A 243 19.09 -8.64 3.07
CA ALA A 243 18.31 -7.91 4.08
C ALA A 243 18.25 -8.64 5.43
N SER A 244 18.29 -9.99 5.43
CA SER A 244 18.32 -10.79 6.68
C SER A 244 19.57 -10.58 7.53
N LYS A 245 20.64 -10.02 6.96
CA LYS A 245 21.87 -9.68 7.67
C LYS A 245 21.77 -8.36 8.43
N ALA A 246 20.73 -7.55 8.15
CA ALA A 246 20.58 -6.22 8.71
C ALA A 246 19.72 -6.25 9.99
N ASP A 247 20.12 -5.43 10.96
CA ASP A 247 19.33 -5.13 12.16
C ASP A 247 19.28 -3.62 12.40
N PHE A 248 18.11 -3.04 12.20
CA PHE A 248 17.84 -1.61 12.45
C PHE A 248 17.19 -1.37 13.82
N THR A 249 16.96 -2.40 14.63
CA THR A 249 16.32 -2.26 15.95
C THR A 249 17.02 -1.22 16.83
N PRO A 250 18.38 -1.17 16.90
CA PRO A 250 19.07 -0.14 17.68
C PRO A 250 18.89 1.30 17.16
N LYS A 251 18.48 1.46 15.92
CA LYS A 251 18.28 2.80 15.29
C LYS A 251 16.90 3.39 15.59
N LEU A 252 15.91 2.57 15.90
CA LEU A 252 14.52 2.99 16.06
C LEU A 252 14.32 4.02 17.17
N ALA A 253 15.06 3.89 18.27
CA ALA A 253 15.02 4.83 19.40
C ALA A 253 15.46 6.26 19.03
N GLY A 254 16.21 6.41 17.94
CA GLY A 254 16.66 7.70 17.41
C GLY A 254 15.70 8.36 16.41
N PHE A 255 14.56 7.75 16.08
CA PHE A 255 13.59 8.36 15.16
C PHE A 255 12.85 9.50 15.85
N THR A 256 12.93 10.70 15.27
CA THR A 256 12.33 11.94 15.82
C THR A 256 11.08 12.39 15.06
N PHE A 257 10.83 11.83 13.88
CA PHE A 257 9.66 12.13 13.08
C PHE A 257 8.44 11.33 13.53
N PRO A 258 7.22 11.88 13.40
CA PRO A 258 5.99 11.15 13.73
C PRO A 258 5.90 9.83 12.97
N THR A 259 5.59 8.74 13.69
CA THR A 259 5.48 7.40 13.12
C THR A 259 4.11 6.79 13.42
N LEU A 260 3.50 6.19 12.40
CA LEU A 260 2.25 5.45 12.47
C LEU A 260 2.49 4.00 12.04
N VAL A 261 2.10 3.06 12.88
CA VAL A 261 2.17 1.62 12.59
C VAL A 261 0.75 1.10 12.37
N LEU A 262 0.53 0.44 11.25
CA LEU A 262 -0.74 -0.14 10.83
C LEU A 262 -0.59 -1.65 10.73
N THR A 263 -1.59 -2.42 11.16
CA THR A 263 -1.55 -3.88 11.05
C THR A 263 -2.95 -4.47 11.01
N GLY A 264 -3.16 -5.47 10.16
CA GLY A 264 -4.36 -6.29 10.19
C GLY A 264 -4.34 -7.24 11.39
N ARG A 265 -5.48 -7.40 12.06
CA ARG A 265 -5.62 -8.29 13.23
C ARG A 265 -5.32 -9.76 12.89
N TYR A 266 -5.59 -10.14 11.64
CA TYR A 266 -5.47 -11.50 11.13
C TYR A 266 -4.32 -11.63 10.11
N ASP A 267 -3.30 -10.78 10.24
CA ASP A 267 -2.10 -10.90 9.41
C ASP A 267 -1.27 -12.10 9.88
N MET A 268 -1.32 -13.17 9.08
CA MET A 268 -0.58 -14.42 9.33
C MET A 268 0.81 -14.39 8.69
N ASN A 269 1.04 -13.46 7.76
CA ASN A 269 2.34 -13.28 7.10
C ASN A 269 3.30 -12.45 7.97
N VAL A 270 2.81 -11.33 8.49
CA VAL A 270 3.54 -10.49 9.44
C VAL A 270 2.68 -10.34 10.69
N ALA A 271 2.86 -11.26 11.63
CA ALA A 271 2.02 -11.28 12.83
C ALA A 271 1.98 -9.91 13.52
N PRO A 272 0.81 -9.47 14.02
CA PRO A 272 0.63 -8.17 14.69
C PRO A 272 1.60 -7.89 15.83
N LEU A 273 2.23 -8.92 16.37
CA LEU A 273 3.33 -8.80 17.33
C LEU A 273 4.51 -7.98 16.77
N THR A 274 4.78 -8.07 15.47
CA THR A 274 5.83 -7.28 14.81
C THR A 274 5.50 -5.79 14.84
N ALA A 275 4.24 -5.44 14.52
CA ALA A 275 3.75 -4.07 14.59
C ALA A 275 3.80 -3.51 16.02
N TRP A 276 3.44 -4.32 17.02
CA TRP A 276 3.53 -3.94 18.43
C TRP A 276 4.99 -3.68 18.84
N ARG A 277 5.93 -4.53 18.44
CA ARG A 277 7.38 -4.34 18.72
C ARG A 277 7.91 -3.05 18.10
N LEU A 278 7.52 -2.72 16.86
CA LEU A 278 7.89 -1.45 16.20
C LEU A 278 7.35 -0.25 16.99
N GLN A 279 6.09 -0.30 17.39
CA GLN A 279 5.47 0.78 18.17
C GLN A 279 6.16 0.98 19.52
N GLN A 280 6.59 -0.08 20.18
CA GLN A 280 7.32 0.01 21.46
C GLN A 280 8.73 0.56 21.28
N ALA A 281 9.39 0.27 20.15
CA ALA A 281 10.78 0.65 19.89
C ALA A 281 10.94 2.08 19.35
N ILE A 282 9.90 2.64 18.69
CA ILE A 282 9.95 3.98 18.09
C ILE A 282 9.27 4.98 19.01
N PRO A 283 9.99 6.00 19.53
CA PRO A 283 9.43 7.01 20.44
C PRO A 283 8.23 7.72 19.83
N GLY A 284 7.12 7.78 20.57
CA GLY A 284 5.90 8.47 20.15
C GLY A 284 5.13 7.79 19.01
N ALA A 285 5.53 6.61 18.57
CA ALA A 285 4.81 5.88 17.54
C ALA A 285 3.39 5.50 17.99
N ARG A 286 2.45 5.65 17.08
CA ARG A 286 1.05 5.23 17.27
C ARG A 286 0.82 3.94 16.51
N ILE A 287 -0.02 3.05 17.07
CA ILE A 287 -0.43 1.82 16.39
C ILE A 287 -1.94 1.81 16.16
N VAL A 288 -2.38 1.30 15.01
CA VAL A 288 -3.78 1.06 14.68
C VAL A 288 -3.96 -0.35 14.15
N PHE A 289 -4.89 -1.08 14.75
CA PHE A 289 -5.30 -2.41 14.32
C PHE A 289 -6.52 -2.33 13.40
N PHE A 290 -6.49 -3.09 12.32
CA PHE A 290 -7.61 -3.30 11.40
C PHE A 290 -8.26 -4.63 11.76
N GLU A 291 -9.47 -4.55 12.31
CA GLU A 291 -10.11 -5.67 13.00
C GLU A 291 -10.65 -6.76 12.06
N GLN A 292 -10.84 -6.44 10.78
CA GLN A 292 -11.34 -7.35 9.75
C GLN A 292 -10.38 -7.43 8.56
N SER A 293 -9.08 -7.38 8.85
CA SER A 293 -8.04 -7.42 7.83
C SER A 293 -6.95 -8.44 8.17
N GLY A 294 -6.47 -9.10 7.12
CA GLY A 294 -5.19 -9.80 7.09
C GLY A 294 -4.06 -8.84 6.72
N HIS A 295 -3.24 -9.22 5.74
CA HIS A 295 -2.04 -8.46 5.32
C HIS A 295 -2.33 -7.24 4.43
N PHE A 296 -3.57 -7.04 4.00
CA PHE A 296 -3.95 -5.98 3.06
C PHE A 296 -5.04 -5.05 3.59
N PRO A 297 -4.85 -4.36 4.74
CA PRO A 297 -5.89 -3.50 5.33
C PRO A 297 -6.28 -2.34 4.41
N TRP A 298 -5.40 -1.88 3.54
CA TRP A 298 -5.68 -0.89 2.49
C TRP A 298 -6.69 -1.38 1.44
N PHE A 299 -6.88 -2.70 1.31
CA PHE A 299 -7.88 -3.33 0.46
C PHE A 299 -9.12 -3.78 1.26
N GLU A 300 -8.91 -4.40 2.42
CA GLU A 300 -9.96 -5.06 3.19
C GLU A 300 -10.81 -4.09 4.00
N GLU A 301 -10.20 -3.02 4.57
CA GLU A 301 -10.89 -1.95 5.29
C GLU A 301 -10.53 -0.56 4.70
N PRO A 302 -10.78 -0.32 3.39
CA PRO A 302 -10.22 0.82 2.66
C PRO A 302 -10.66 2.18 3.20
N VAL A 303 -11.89 2.29 3.70
CA VAL A 303 -12.42 3.54 4.27
C VAL A 303 -11.70 3.90 5.57
N LYS A 304 -11.56 2.92 6.48
CA LYS A 304 -10.83 3.10 7.74
C LYS A 304 -9.36 3.38 7.49
N TYR A 305 -8.72 2.60 6.58
CA TYR A 305 -7.32 2.78 6.22
C TYR A 305 -7.05 4.20 5.71
N ARG A 306 -7.80 4.65 4.71
CA ARG A 306 -7.70 5.99 4.17
C ARG A 306 -7.89 7.06 5.25
N THR A 307 -8.93 6.93 6.08
CA THR A 307 -9.23 7.92 7.13
C THR A 307 -8.10 8.05 8.13
N VAL A 308 -7.56 6.92 8.60
CA VAL A 308 -6.43 6.88 9.55
C VAL A 308 -5.17 7.49 8.94
N VAL A 309 -4.86 7.14 7.70
CA VAL A 309 -3.70 7.68 6.96
C VAL A 309 -3.86 9.18 6.74
N GLU A 310 -5.01 9.66 6.25
CA GLU A 310 -5.27 11.10 6.04
C GLU A 310 -5.12 11.89 7.34
N GLN A 311 -5.74 11.44 8.43
CA GLN A 311 -5.66 12.10 9.73
C GLN A 311 -4.22 12.20 10.24
N PHE A 312 -3.42 11.15 10.03
CA PHE A 312 -2.03 11.17 10.41
C PHE A 312 -1.20 12.12 9.53
N LEU A 313 -1.40 12.07 8.22
CA LEU A 313 -0.64 12.89 7.28
C LEU A 313 -0.98 14.38 7.41
N ASP A 314 -2.24 14.72 7.68
CA ASP A 314 -2.73 16.11 7.82
C ASP A 314 -2.51 16.68 9.25
N GLY A 315 -2.21 15.85 10.24
CA GLY A 315 -1.90 16.24 11.61
C GLY A 315 -0.55 16.99 11.76
N PRO A 316 -0.20 17.46 12.96
CA PRO A 316 1.05 18.15 13.21
C PRO A 316 2.28 17.28 12.92
N ARG A 317 3.40 17.98 12.65
CA ARG A 317 4.73 17.36 12.46
C ARG A 317 5.43 17.14 13.79
#